data_9af1061fb6a09fdcfb0a98376e915346
#
_entry.id   9af1061fb6a09fdcfb0a98376e915346
#
_cell.length_a   1.000
_cell.length_b   1.000
_cell.length_c   1.000
_cell.angle_alpha   90.00
_cell.angle_beta   90.00
_cell.angle_gamma   90.00
#
_symmetry.space_group_name_H-M   'P 1'
#
loop_
_entity.id
_entity.type
_entity.pdbx_description
1 polymer ?
#
loop_
_entity_poly.entity_id
_entity_poly.type
_entity_poly.pdbx_seq_one_letter_code
_entity_poly.pdbx_strand_id
1 'polypeptide(L)'
;MTGRALLGPADVTDEELAPMVASLLGEAQVEVVDVDVTPVDYAVPSITTAGRHWVRGHAATATGPTPFSMFVKQVQCWSRSAYFAPVPPEIRDMAAASVPWRTEPLVYRSDLRDRLPRGLSMPTALGVFDLDDRSASIWLGEIDAHEWTWDLERYGRAAYLLGRLAASPAVAPLADLGDRRAWSVRAYFEGRLRHQVMPMLDDDNLWAHPLLAGPFGPDLRSRLRDAATQAERWVEELESAPQLSGHGDACPNNLLGTPDKDDFVLIDFGFWQPAPLAFDLGQLVLGEVQLGRRPAATLAQTDAVVIPRYAEGLAAEGVVVDTSLIARLHALQMLIYTGLSSIPLEHLDGALTPELLELSADRAVLATYCLDLVDSTGG
;
A
#
# COMPACT_ATOMS: atom_id res chain seq x y z
N MET A 1 -9.54 27.03 12.57
CA MET A 1 -10.68 26.81 11.64
C MET A 1 -11.54 25.72 12.22
N THR A 2 -12.82 25.84 12.22
CA THR A 2 -13.77 24.86 12.73
C THR A 2 -14.79 24.53 11.64
N GLY A 3 -15.33 23.32 11.65
CA GLY A 3 -16.33 22.88 10.69
C GLY A 3 -15.78 22.69 9.27
N ARG A 4 -16.63 22.84 8.25
CA ARG A 4 -16.36 22.55 6.83
C ARG A 4 -15.15 23.27 6.23
N ALA A 5 -14.77 24.43 6.79
CA ALA A 5 -13.55 25.14 6.36
C ALA A 5 -12.25 24.31 6.48
N LEU A 6 -12.25 23.24 7.29
CA LEU A 6 -11.15 22.29 7.39
C LEU A 6 -10.94 21.46 6.13
N LEU A 7 -11.97 21.25 5.33
CA LEU A 7 -11.89 20.53 4.06
C LEU A 7 -11.13 21.33 2.98
N GLY A 8 -11.06 22.65 3.12
CA GLY A 8 -10.39 23.50 2.12
C GLY A 8 -10.93 23.25 0.71
N PRO A 9 -10.05 22.95 -0.28
CA PRO A 9 -10.48 22.68 -1.65
C PRO A 9 -11.39 21.46 -1.83
N ALA A 10 -11.39 20.51 -0.87
CA ALA A 10 -12.25 19.33 -0.94
C ALA A 10 -13.66 19.56 -0.41
N ASP A 11 -13.97 20.77 0.08
CA ASP A 11 -15.35 21.10 0.45
C ASP A 11 -16.26 21.08 -0.79
N VAL A 12 -17.47 20.61 -0.60
CA VAL A 12 -18.49 20.48 -1.64
C VAL A 12 -19.67 21.42 -1.30
N THR A 13 -20.49 21.75 -2.29
CA THR A 13 -21.71 22.52 -2.04
C THR A 13 -22.73 21.68 -1.28
N ASP A 14 -23.74 22.31 -0.68
CA ASP A 14 -24.86 21.59 -0.05
C ASP A 14 -25.68 20.79 -1.07
N GLU A 15 -25.73 21.28 -2.31
CA GLU A 15 -26.38 20.60 -3.44
C GLU A 15 -25.64 19.31 -3.84
N GLU A 16 -24.34 19.23 -3.62
CA GLU A 16 -23.51 18.02 -3.84
C GLU A 16 -23.51 17.11 -2.60
N LEU A 17 -23.52 17.68 -1.40
CA LEU A 17 -23.49 16.93 -0.15
C LEU A 17 -24.80 16.14 0.09
N ALA A 18 -25.96 16.77 -0.12
CA ALA A 18 -27.24 16.15 0.17
C ALA A 18 -27.50 14.84 -0.61
N PRO A 19 -27.19 14.72 -1.93
CA PRO A 19 -27.28 13.45 -2.64
C PRO A 19 -26.32 12.37 -2.12
N MET A 20 -25.11 12.73 -1.69
CA MET A 20 -24.16 11.79 -1.10
C MET A 20 -24.68 11.22 0.21
N VAL A 21 -25.24 12.09 1.08
CA VAL A 21 -25.86 11.68 2.35
C VAL A 21 -27.10 10.84 2.09
N ALA A 22 -27.95 11.21 1.13
CA ALA A 22 -29.11 10.43 0.73
C ALA A 22 -28.72 9.02 0.27
N SER A 23 -27.70 8.91 -0.58
CA SER A 23 -27.16 7.62 -1.04
C SER A 23 -26.62 6.78 0.13
N LEU A 24 -25.89 7.40 1.06
CA LEU A 24 -25.33 6.72 2.23
C LEU A 24 -26.44 6.16 3.15
N LEU A 25 -27.53 6.91 3.34
CA LEU A 25 -28.63 6.53 4.20
C LEU A 25 -29.70 5.65 3.50
N GLY A 26 -29.57 5.42 2.19
CA GLY A 26 -30.55 4.67 1.42
C GLY A 26 -31.87 5.41 1.22
N GLU A 27 -31.86 6.75 1.29
CA GLU A 27 -33.01 7.62 1.14
C GLU A 27 -33.08 8.21 -0.27
N ALA A 28 -34.27 8.52 -0.75
CA ALA A 28 -34.45 9.17 -2.05
C ALA A 28 -33.97 10.63 -2.04
N GLN A 29 -34.15 11.32 -0.91
CA GLN A 29 -33.78 12.71 -0.70
C GLN A 29 -33.63 12.99 0.79
N VAL A 30 -32.72 13.85 1.17
CA VAL A 30 -32.52 14.32 2.55
C VAL A 30 -32.19 15.80 2.57
N GLU A 31 -32.46 16.44 3.72
CA GLU A 31 -31.96 17.77 4.05
C GLU A 31 -30.87 17.63 5.11
N VAL A 32 -29.66 18.14 4.82
CA VAL A 32 -28.54 18.11 5.78
C VAL A 32 -28.81 19.20 6.83
N VAL A 33 -28.86 18.77 8.11
CA VAL A 33 -29.22 19.68 9.23
C VAL A 33 -27.96 20.32 9.80
N ASP A 34 -26.93 19.53 10.03
CA ASP A 34 -25.64 19.97 10.56
C ASP A 34 -24.49 19.14 9.99
N VAL A 35 -23.29 19.71 10.04
CA VAL A 35 -22.04 19.07 9.60
C VAL A 35 -20.91 19.46 10.53
N ASP A 36 -20.21 18.47 11.06
CA ASP A 36 -18.93 18.63 11.75
C ASP A 36 -17.81 17.95 10.95
N VAL A 37 -16.63 18.56 10.94
CA VAL A 37 -15.45 18.04 10.24
C VAL A 37 -14.29 17.94 11.20
N THR A 38 -13.72 16.75 11.30
CA THR A 38 -12.54 16.49 12.12
C THR A 38 -11.39 15.90 11.29
N PRO A 39 -10.17 16.42 11.41
CA PRO A 39 -9.02 15.81 10.75
C PRO A 39 -8.74 14.42 11.31
N VAL A 40 -8.20 13.54 10.47
CA VAL A 40 -7.72 12.22 10.88
C VAL A 40 -6.21 12.28 10.99
N ASP A 41 -5.70 12.14 12.21
CA ASP A 41 -4.27 12.02 12.47
C ASP A 41 -3.77 10.67 11.95
N TYR A 42 -2.70 10.71 11.19
CA TYR A 42 -2.09 9.50 10.64
C TYR A 42 -0.57 9.60 10.75
N ALA A 43 0.01 8.73 11.53
CA ALA A 43 1.43 8.78 11.89
C ALA A 43 2.38 8.44 10.73
N VAL A 44 1.90 7.72 9.70
CA VAL A 44 2.74 7.33 8.56
C VAL A 44 2.73 8.45 7.51
N PRO A 45 3.90 9.01 7.17
CA PRO A 45 4.01 10.03 6.13
C PRO A 45 3.45 9.53 4.79
N SER A 46 2.64 10.36 4.14
CA SER A 46 2.12 10.07 2.80
C SER A 46 2.45 11.22 1.85
N ILE A 47 3.08 10.90 0.74
CA ILE A 47 3.50 11.91 -0.26
C ILE A 47 2.38 12.31 -1.21
N THR A 48 1.39 11.44 -1.39
CA THR A 48 0.25 11.67 -2.30
C THR A 48 -1.05 11.99 -1.59
N THR A 49 -1.08 12.01 -0.25
CA THR A 49 -2.27 12.40 0.52
C THR A 49 -2.08 13.79 1.10
N ALA A 50 -2.97 14.72 0.74
CA ALA A 50 -2.97 16.08 1.23
C ALA A 50 -3.76 16.24 2.54
N GLY A 51 -4.78 15.41 2.76
CA GLY A 51 -5.60 15.45 3.96
C GLY A 51 -6.54 14.26 4.08
N ARG A 52 -6.94 13.99 5.31
CA ARG A 52 -7.96 12.99 5.68
C ARG A 52 -8.87 13.60 6.70
N HIS A 53 -10.18 13.45 6.52
CA HIS A 53 -11.17 14.04 7.40
C HIS A 53 -12.37 13.10 7.61
N TRP A 54 -12.90 13.11 8.81
CA TRP A 54 -14.25 12.65 9.05
C TRP A 54 -15.22 13.81 8.85
N VAL A 55 -16.30 13.56 8.11
CA VAL A 55 -17.43 14.47 7.92
C VAL A 55 -18.65 13.78 8.52
N ARG A 56 -19.13 14.31 9.64
CA ARG A 56 -20.23 13.74 10.41
C ARG A 56 -21.32 14.77 10.62
N GLY A 57 -22.55 14.32 10.80
CA GLY A 57 -23.67 15.24 11.03
C GLY A 57 -24.98 14.50 11.09
N HIS A 58 -26.06 15.26 10.94
CA HIS A 58 -27.42 14.74 10.89
C HIS A 58 -28.12 15.21 9.63
N ALA A 59 -28.95 14.34 9.08
CA ALA A 59 -29.84 14.64 7.99
C ALA A 59 -31.28 14.42 8.40
N ALA A 60 -32.20 15.29 7.96
CA ALA A 60 -33.63 15.08 8.12
C ALA A 60 -34.10 14.03 7.11
N THR A 61 -34.63 12.91 7.63
CA THR A 61 -35.22 11.81 6.86
C THR A 61 -36.71 11.67 7.20
N ALA A 62 -37.41 10.79 6.50
CA ALA A 62 -38.81 10.50 6.79
C ALA A 62 -39.04 9.99 8.23
N THR A 63 -38.02 9.40 8.86
CA THR A 63 -38.07 8.87 10.22
C THR A 63 -37.52 9.83 11.29
N GLY A 64 -37.09 11.03 10.90
CA GLY A 64 -36.51 12.05 11.78
C GLY A 64 -35.02 12.29 11.52
N PRO A 65 -34.34 13.07 12.40
CA PRO A 65 -32.91 13.31 12.27
C PRO A 65 -32.15 12.02 12.38
N THR A 66 -31.38 11.69 11.31
CA THR A 66 -30.59 10.48 11.18
C THR A 66 -29.10 10.85 11.10
N PRO A 67 -28.21 10.28 11.92
CA PRO A 67 -26.79 10.56 11.85
C PRO A 67 -26.17 9.96 10.59
N PHE A 68 -25.15 10.66 10.05
CA PHE A 68 -24.32 10.15 8.98
C PHE A 68 -22.81 10.35 9.28
N SER A 69 -21.99 9.51 8.68
CA SER A 69 -20.54 9.62 8.76
C SER A 69 -19.90 9.24 7.42
N MET A 70 -19.01 10.09 6.95
CA MET A 70 -18.25 9.91 5.71
C MET A 70 -16.77 10.16 5.96
N PHE A 71 -15.93 9.43 5.24
CA PHE A 71 -14.50 9.66 5.21
C PHE A 71 -14.11 10.41 3.94
N VAL A 72 -13.34 11.49 4.07
CA VAL A 72 -12.85 12.28 2.94
C VAL A 72 -11.35 12.18 2.86
N LYS A 73 -10.84 11.71 1.74
CA LYS A 73 -9.40 11.68 1.42
C LYS A 73 -9.11 12.66 0.30
N GLN A 74 -8.14 13.54 0.53
CA GLN A 74 -7.59 14.40 -0.51
C GLN A 74 -6.30 13.80 -1.02
N VAL A 75 -6.24 13.53 -2.31
CA VAL A 75 -5.04 13.05 -2.99
C VAL A 75 -4.44 14.12 -3.87
N GLN A 76 -3.11 14.10 -4.01
CA GLN A 76 -2.37 15.11 -4.76
C GLN A 76 -1.14 14.52 -5.44
N CYS A 77 -0.70 15.19 -6.51
CA CYS A 77 0.61 14.94 -7.10
C CYS A 77 1.71 15.17 -6.07
N TRP A 78 2.74 14.32 -6.07
CA TRP A 78 3.87 14.45 -5.15
C TRP A 78 4.54 15.83 -5.17
N SER A 79 4.57 16.49 -6.31
CA SER A 79 5.12 17.86 -6.43
C SER A 79 4.48 18.91 -5.50
N ARG A 80 3.31 18.61 -4.91
CA ARG A 80 2.63 19.47 -3.92
C ARG A 80 2.90 19.08 -2.48
N SER A 81 3.54 17.95 -2.25
CA SER A 81 3.89 17.50 -0.91
C SER A 81 5.09 18.29 -0.35
N ALA A 82 5.09 18.52 0.96
CA ALA A 82 6.25 19.07 1.67
C ALA A 82 7.51 18.20 1.47
N TYR A 83 7.34 16.89 1.29
CA TYR A 83 8.42 15.94 1.01
C TYR A 83 9.03 16.08 -0.40
N PHE A 84 8.48 16.94 -1.24
CA PHE A 84 9.06 17.22 -2.56
C PHE A 84 10.15 18.29 -2.54
N ALA A 85 10.22 19.09 -1.48
CA ALA A 85 11.18 20.18 -1.37
C ALA A 85 12.65 19.75 -1.57
N PRO A 86 13.13 18.62 -1.02
CA PRO A 86 14.50 18.14 -1.18
C PRO A 86 14.84 17.59 -2.58
N VAL A 87 13.84 17.40 -3.45
CA VAL A 87 14.07 16.81 -4.79
C VAL A 87 14.89 17.79 -5.65
N PRO A 88 16.05 17.35 -6.19
CA PRO A 88 16.89 18.16 -7.04
C PRO A 88 16.12 18.71 -8.26
N PRO A 89 16.35 19.98 -8.66
CA PRO A 89 15.62 20.62 -9.75
C PRO A 89 15.64 19.82 -11.06
N GLU A 90 16.77 19.15 -11.35
CA GLU A 90 17.04 18.45 -12.61
C GLU A 90 16.14 17.23 -12.81
N ILE A 91 15.63 16.64 -11.71
CA ILE A 91 14.82 15.41 -11.74
C ILE A 91 13.37 15.63 -11.27
N ARG A 92 12.95 16.88 -11.00
CA ARG A 92 11.63 17.16 -10.41
C ARG A 92 10.47 16.62 -11.23
N ASP A 93 10.49 16.80 -12.56
CA ASP A 93 9.40 16.33 -13.40
C ASP A 93 9.33 14.80 -13.41
N MET A 94 10.47 14.12 -13.48
CA MET A 94 10.55 12.65 -13.39
C MET A 94 10.09 12.17 -12.01
N ALA A 95 10.55 12.79 -10.94
CA ALA A 95 10.15 12.43 -9.58
C ALA A 95 8.64 12.66 -9.37
N ALA A 96 8.08 13.79 -9.80
CA ALA A 96 6.65 14.05 -9.69
C ALA A 96 5.80 13.00 -10.42
N ALA A 97 6.29 12.48 -11.55
CA ALA A 97 5.63 11.46 -12.33
C ALA A 97 5.86 10.03 -11.80
N SER A 98 6.84 9.81 -10.90
CA SER A 98 7.20 8.47 -10.42
C SER A 98 6.26 7.89 -9.38
N VAL A 99 5.36 8.69 -8.80
CA VAL A 99 4.40 8.23 -7.79
C VAL A 99 2.98 8.49 -8.28
N PRO A 100 2.17 7.45 -8.49
CA PRO A 100 0.81 7.58 -8.98
C PRO A 100 -0.08 8.23 -7.90
N TRP A 101 -0.78 9.31 -8.24
CA TRP A 101 -1.74 9.94 -7.36
C TRP A 101 -3.17 9.87 -7.91
N ARG A 102 -3.32 9.70 -9.23
CA ARG A 102 -4.63 9.61 -9.91
C ARG A 102 -5.27 8.24 -9.81
N THR A 103 -4.49 7.21 -9.53
CA THR A 103 -4.95 5.82 -9.56
C THR A 103 -6.11 5.60 -8.61
N GLU A 104 -6.01 6.05 -7.36
CA GLU A 104 -7.05 5.83 -6.36
C GLU A 104 -8.39 6.51 -6.74
N PRO A 105 -8.45 7.78 -7.17
CA PRO A 105 -9.68 8.37 -7.72
C PRO A 105 -10.28 7.59 -8.90
N LEU A 106 -9.45 7.06 -9.80
CA LEU A 106 -9.91 6.27 -10.96
C LEU A 106 -10.51 4.94 -10.52
N VAL A 107 -9.91 4.27 -9.53
CA VAL A 107 -10.45 3.04 -8.95
C VAL A 107 -11.82 3.28 -8.34
N TYR A 108 -11.99 4.34 -7.54
CA TYR A 108 -13.28 4.66 -6.92
C TYR A 108 -14.35 5.16 -7.91
N ARG A 109 -13.97 5.62 -9.10
CA ARG A 109 -14.90 5.95 -10.21
C ARG A 109 -15.31 4.74 -11.04
N SER A 110 -14.56 3.63 -10.92
CA SER A 110 -14.83 2.41 -11.67
C SER A 110 -15.89 1.53 -11.00
N ASP A 111 -16.26 0.45 -11.67
CA ASP A 111 -17.13 -0.59 -11.13
C ASP A 111 -16.36 -1.73 -10.44
N LEU A 112 -15.12 -1.49 -9.99
CA LEU A 112 -14.29 -2.49 -9.31
C LEU A 112 -15.00 -3.09 -8.10
N ARG A 113 -15.72 -2.27 -7.32
CA ARG A 113 -16.48 -2.72 -6.15
C ARG A 113 -17.41 -3.90 -6.44
N ASP A 114 -18.09 -3.86 -7.58
CA ASP A 114 -19.05 -4.88 -8.00
C ASP A 114 -18.38 -6.11 -8.61
N ARG A 115 -17.08 -6.03 -8.87
CA ARG A 115 -16.28 -7.11 -9.48
C ARG A 115 -15.36 -7.84 -8.51
N LEU A 116 -15.22 -7.33 -7.28
CA LEU A 116 -14.35 -7.96 -6.29
C LEU A 116 -14.80 -9.39 -5.99
N PRO A 117 -13.87 -10.33 -5.83
CA PRO A 117 -14.19 -11.68 -5.39
C PRO A 117 -14.88 -11.70 -4.04
N ARG A 118 -15.82 -12.63 -3.83
CA ARG A 118 -16.47 -12.81 -2.53
C ARG A 118 -15.43 -12.97 -1.42
N GLY A 119 -15.60 -12.24 -0.33
CA GLY A 119 -14.65 -12.13 0.77
C GLY A 119 -13.79 -10.86 0.71
N LEU A 120 -13.81 -10.14 -0.41
CA LEU A 120 -13.25 -8.81 -0.55
C LEU A 120 -14.35 -7.79 -0.85
N SER A 121 -14.22 -6.63 -0.25
CA SER A 121 -15.04 -5.47 -0.51
C SER A 121 -14.19 -4.20 -0.50
N MET A 122 -14.79 -3.06 -0.81
CA MET A 122 -14.16 -1.75 -0.69
C MET A 122 -15.21 -0.71 -0.25
N PRO A 123 -14.80 0.45 0.30
CA PRO A 123 -15.73 1.50 0.69
C PRO A 123 -16.63 1.93 -0.47
N THR A 124 -17.87 2.29 -0.15
CA THR A 124 -18.74 2.92 -1.14
C THR A 124 -18.24 4.31 -1.46
N ALA A 125 -17.93 4.58 -2.72
CA ALA A 125 -17.67 5.93 -3.18
C ALA A 125 -18.99 6.70 -3.28
N LEU A 126 -19.09 7.79 -2.53
CA LEU A 126 -20.24 8.70 -2.52
C LEU A 126 -20.03 9.85 -3.50
N GLY A 127 -18.78 10.25 -3.69
CA GLY A 127 -18.35 11.26 -4.66
C GLY A 127 -16.85 11.25 -4.88
N VAL A 128 -16.42 11.52 -6.12
CA VAL A 128 -15.00 11.68 -6.47
C VAL A 128 -14.87 12.92 -7.35
N PHE A 129 -14.19 13.94 -6.84
CA PHE A 129 -14.10 15.25 -7.47
C PHE A 129 -12.66 15.58 -7.83
N ASP A 130 -12.40 15.99 -9.07
CA ASP A 130 -11.13 16.61 -9.44
C ASP A 130 -11.13 18.03 -8.90
N LEU A 131 -10.18 18.36 -8.03
CA LEU A 131 -10.03 19.69 -7.46
C LEU A 131 -9.29 20.62 -8.44
N ASP A 132 -8.35 20.05 -9.17
CA ASP A 132 -7.61 20.65 -10.28
C ASP A 132 -6.87 19.55 -11.08
N ASP A 133 -5.88 19.95 -11.92
CA ASP A 133 -5.08 19.04 -12.74
C ASP A 133 -4.12 18.13 -11.93
N ARG A 134 -3.92 18.40 -10.63
CA ARG A 134 -2.95 17.74 -9.75
C ARG A 134 -3.51 17.26 -8.41
N SER A 135 -4.80 17.31 -8.20
CA SER A 135 -5.42 16.86 -6.96
C SER A 135 -6.88 16.47 -7.15
N ALA A 136 -7.36 15.59 -6.27
CA ALA A 136 -8.74 15.14 -6.22
C ALA A 136 -9.17 14.89 -4.77
N SER A 137 -10.49 14.90 -4.53
CA SER A 137 -11.07 14.42 -3.29
C SER A 137 -11.94 13.19 -3.53
N ILE A 138 -11.92 12.28 -2.56
CA ILE A 138 -12.66 11.02 -2.57
C ILE A 138 -13.50 11.00 -1.31
N TRP A 139 -14.83 10.94 -1.46
CA TRP A 139 -15.81 10.87 -0.39
C TRP A 139 -16.35 9.45 -0.28
N LEU A 140 -16.13 8.82 0.87
CA LEU A 140 -16.41 7.41 1.11
C LEU A 140 -17.38 7.25 2.27
N GLY A 141 -18.25 6.26 2.18
CA GLY A 141 -19.01 5.80 3.34
C GLY A 141 -18.09 5.25 4.44
N GLU A 142 -18.44 5.53 5.70
CA GLU A 142 -17.72 4.94 6.85
C GLU A 142 -17.80 3.41 6.81
N ILE A 143 -16.70 2.77 7.18
CA ILE A 143 -16.61 1.32 7.31
C ILE A 143 -16.66 0.98 8.79
N ASP A 144 -17.50 0.04 9.17
CA ASP A 144 -17.46 -0.60 10.48
C ASP A 144 -16.30 -1.58 10.54
N ALA A 145 -15.09 -1.01 10.73
CA ALA A 145 -13.85 -1.78 10.78
C ALA A 145 -13.63 -2.31 12.19
N HIS A 146 -13.31 -3.60 12.28
CA HIS A 146 -12.90 -4.22 13.52
C HIS A 146 -11.38 -4.32 13.60
N GLU A 147 -10.84 -3.97 14.78
CA GLU A 147 -9.45 -4.26 15.09
C GLU A 147 -9.26 -5.77 15.26
N TRP A 148 -8.20 -6.26 14.63
CA TRP A 148 -7.91 -7.69 14.63
C TRP A 148 -6.44 -7.94 14.90
N THR A 149 -6.18 -9.05 15.58
CA THR A 149 -4.82 -9.60 15.65
C THR A 149 -4.49 -10.35 14.35
N TRP A 150 -3.38 -10.00 13.73
CA TRP A 150 -2.86 -10.67 12.55
C TRP A 150 -2.13 -11.97 12.95
N ASP A 151 -2.89 -13.07 13.04
CA ASP A 151 -2.38 -14.41 13.20
C ASP A 151 -2.15 -15.12 11.85
N LEU A 152 -1.59 -16.33 11.87
CA LEU A 152 -1.27 -17.09 10.65
C LEU A 152 -2.51 -17.47 9.85
N GLU A 153 -3.64 -17.73 10.50
CA GLU A 153 -4.90 -18.07 9.83
C GLU A 153 -5.37 -16.87 9.00
N ARG A 154 -5.30 -15.68 9.56
CA ARG A 154 -5.68 -14.44 8.89
C ARG A 154 -4.74 -14.08 7.76
N TYR A 155 -3.42 -14.20 7.94
CA TYR A 155 -2.46 -14.07 6.84
C TYR A 155 -2.78 -15.04 5.70
N GLY A 156 -3.09 -16.29 6.03
CA GLY A 156 -3.48 -17.29 5.05
C GLY A 156 -4.79 -16.94 4.33
N ARG A 157 -5.79 -16.42 5.07
CA ARG A 157 -7.05 -15.99 4.47
C ARG A 157 -6.85 -14.78 3.54
N ALA A 158 -6.09 -13.78 3.96
CA ALA A 158 -5.75 -12.62 3.13
C ALA A 158 -5.02 -13.05 1.86
N ALA A 159 -4.00 -13.90 1.97
CA ALA A 159 -3.27 -14.43 0.82
C ALA A 159 -4.17 -15.17 -0.17
N TYR A 160 -5.08 -16.03 0.33
CA TYR A 160 -6.07 -16.69 -0.51
C TYR A 160 -6.93 -15.70 -1.30
N LEU A 161 -7.44 -14.67 -0.62
CA LEU A 161 -8.29 -13.66 -1.26
C LEU A 161 -7.52 -12.77 -2.23
N LEU A 162 -6.26 -12.42 -1.92
CA LEU A 162 -5.39 -11.70 -2.86
C LEU A 162 -5.06 -12.55 -4.09
N GLY A 163 -4.89 -13.87 -3.94
CA GLY A 163 -4.77 -14.79 -5.07
C GLY A 163 -6.02 -14.79 -5.96
N ARG A 164 -7.21 -14.79 -5.34
CA ARG A 164 -8.47 -14.65 -6.08
C ARG A 164 -8.58 -13.29 -6.78
N LEU A 165 -8.22 -12.20 -6.09
CA LEU A 165 -8.20 -10.85 -6.68
C LEU A 165 -7.32 -10.81 -7.92
N ALA A 166 -6.09 -11.32 -7.79
CA ALA A 166 -5.10 -11.32 -8.84
C ALA A 166 -5.58 -12.07 -10.11
N ALA A 167 -6.18 -13.24 -9.94
CA ALA A 167 -6.60 -14.11 -11.04
C ALA A 167 -8.06 -13.89 -11.51
N SER A 168 -8.83 -12.99 -10.86
CA SER A 168 -10.24 -12.79 -11.17
C SER A 168 -10.46 -12.27 -12.60
N PRO A 169 -11.17 -13.01 -13.47
CA PRO A 169 -11.49 -12.55 -14.82
C PRO A 169 -12.43 -11.34 -14.82
N ALA A 170 -13.20 -11.13 -13.75
CA ALA A 170 -14.07 -9.97 -13.60
C ALA A 170 -13.26 -8.69 -13.29
N VAL A 171 -12.16 -8.82 -12.54
CA VAL A 171 -11.27 -7.71 -12.15
C VAL A 171 -10.26 -7.36 -13.23
N ALA A 172 -9.77 -8.33 -13.98
CA ALA A 172 -8.70 -8.18 -14.98
C ALA A 172 -8.90 -7.00 -15.96
N PRO A 173 -10.11 -6.69 -16.47
CA PRO A 173 -10.32 -5.54 -17.35
C PRO A 173 -10.05 -4.18 -16.69
N LEU A 174 -10.05 -4.13 -15.36
CA LEU A 174 -9.81 -2.92 -14.56
C LEU A 174 -8.40 -2.86 -13.97
N ALA A 175 -7.53 -3.82 -14.25
CA ALA A 175 -6.18 -3.84 -13.70
C ALA A 175 -5.36 -2.61 -14.09
N ASP A 176 -5.59 -2.04 -15.26
CA ASP A 176 -4.82 -0.93 -15.84
C ASP A 176 -5.59 0.41 -15.80
N LEU A 177 -6.17 0.75 -14.64
CA LEU A 177 -6.90 2.01 -14.45
C LEU A 177 -5.97 3.21 -14.20
N GLY A 178 -4.78 2.97 -13.67
CA GLY A 178 -3.82 3.99 -13.26
C GLY A 178 -2.76 4.28 -14.32
N ASP A 179 -1.74 5.04 -13.93
CA ASP A 179 -0.55 5.25 -14.74
C ASP A 179 0.45 4.11 -14.51
N ARG A 180 0.37 3.08 -15.33
CA ARG A 180 1.24 1.90 -15.29
C ARG A 180 2.74 2.22 -15.29
N ARG A 181 3.15 3.33 -15.93
CA ARG A 181 4.56 3.69 -16.07
C ARG A 181 5.14 4.23 -14.77
N ALA A 182 4.30 4.86 -13.96
CA ALA A 182 4.75 5.55 -12.74
C ALA A 182 5.25 4.60 -11.64
N TRP A 183 4.74 3.35 -11.56
CA TRP A 183 5.01 2.46 -10.43
C TRP A 183 5.32 1.01 -10.82
N SER A 184 5.80 0.77 -12.02
CA SER A 184 6.24 -0.57 -12.43
C SER A 184 7.51 -1.00 -11.66
N VAL A 185 7.79 -2.31 -11.64
CA VAL A 185 9.05 -2.84 -11.08
C VAL A 185 10.26 -2.15 -11.70
N ARG A 186 10.22 -1.92 -13.03
CA ARG A 186 11.27 -1.21 -13.76
C ARG A 186 11.40 0.24 -13.29
N ALA A 187 10.30 0.96 -13.15
CA ALA A 187 10.31 2.35 -12.68
C ALA A 187 10.88 2.46 -11.25
N TYR A 188 10.53 1.53 -10.36
CA TYR A 188 11.09 1.46 -9.02
C TYR A 188 12.61 1.21 -9.04
N PHE A 189 13.06 0.27 -9.88
CA PHE A 189 14.47 -0.03 -10.04
C PHE A 189 15.25 1.16 -10.59
N GLU A 190 14.81 1.75 -11.71
CA GLU A 190 15.48 2.87 -12.37
C GLU A 190 15.42 4.16 -11.55
N GLY A 191 14.37 4.34 -10.75
CA GLY A 191 14.21 5.49 -9.86
C GLY A 191 14.93 5.26 -8.53
N ARG A 192 14.21 4.65 -7.59
CA ARG A 192 14.65 4.57 -6.19
C ARG A 192 15.87 3.68 -5.98
N LEU A 193 15.88 2.46 -6.55
CA LEU A 193 17.01 1.56 -6.33
C LEU A 193 18.30 2.12 -6.90
N ARG A 194 18.32 2.48 -8.18
CA ARG A 194 19.54 2.91 -8.88
C ARG A 194 20.09 4.23 -8.35
N HIS A 195 19.22 5.17 -7.99
CA HIS A 195 19.64 6.53 -7.61
C HIS A 195 19.73 6.80 -6.12
N GLN A 196 19.11 5.98 -5.29
CA GLN A 196 19.10 6.16 -3.84
C GLN A 196 19.73 4.96 -3.11
N VAL A 197 19.23 3.75 -3.31
CA VAL A 197 19.59 2.59 -2.50
C VAL A 197 20.98 2.07 -2.87
N MET A 198 21.28 1.83 -4.16
CA MET A 198 22.57 1.29 -4.59
C MET A 198 23.75 2.17 -4.20
N PRO A 199 23.73 3.51 -4.41
CA PRO A 199 24.80 4.38 -3.96
C PRO A 199 25.03 4.32 -2.44
N MET A 200 23.98 4.15 -1.65
CA MET A 200 24.09 4.01 -0.19
C MET A 200 24.71 2.67 0.22
N LEU A 201 24.39 1.58 -0.47
CA LEU A 201 25.01 0.27 -0.21
C LEU A 201 26.51 0.31 -0.49
N ASP A 202 26.98 1.15 -1.42
CA ASP A 202 28.40 1.30 -1.78
C ASP A 202 29.16 2.28 -0.87
N ASP A 203 28.44 3.09 -0.04
CA ASP A 203 29.08 4.06 0.85
C ASP A 203 29.63 3.42 2.13
N ASP A 204 30.94 3.26 2.21
CA ASP A 204 31.62 2.71 3.40
C ASP A 204 31.46 3.59 4.65
N ASN A 205 31.28 4.92 4.48
CA ASN A 205 31.04 5.82 5.62
C ASN A 205 29.68 5.58 6.25
N LEU A 206 28.65 5.30 5.43
CA LEU A 206 27.33 4.92 5.92
C LEU A 206 27.42 3.68 6.82
N TRP A 207 28.16 2.66 6.39
CA TRP A 207 28.30 1.42 7.15
C TRP A 207 29.09 1.56 8.46
N ALA A 208 29.87 2.63 8.62
CA ALA A 208 30.53 2.94 9.88
C ALA A 208 29.61 3.54 10.94
N HIS A 209 28.36 3.92 10.56
CA HIS A 209 27.39 4.48 11.49
C HIS A 209 27.06 3.47 12.62
N PRO A 210 27.05 3.87 13.91
CA PRO A 210 26.85 2.96 15.05
C PRO A 210 25.53 2.15 14.98
N LEU A 211 24.49 2.71 14.37
CA LEU A 211 23.19 2.02 14.16
C LEU A 211 23.35 0.83 13.21
N LEU A 212 24.30 0.85 12.28
CA LEU A 212 24.49 -0.15 11.24
C LEU A 212 25.66 -1.09 11.49
N ALA A 213 26.73 -0.58 12.08
CA ALA A 213 28.02 -1.27 12.19
C ALA A 213 27.94 -2.66 12.87
N GLY A 214 27.08 -2.79 13.88
CA GLY A 214 26.84 -4.06 14.58
C GLY A 214 25.86 -4.97 13.84
N PRO A 215 24.58 -4.54 13.65
CA PRO A 215 23.54 -5.39 13.07
C PRO A 215 23.84 -5.83 11.64
N PHE A 216 24.32 -4.91 10.78
CA PHE A 216 24.71 -5.21 9.40
C PHE A 216 26.21 -5.55 9.33
N GLY A 217 26.60 -6.73 9.82
CA GLY A 217 27.98 -7.20 9.79
C GLY A 217 28.57 -7.29 8.37
N PRO A 218 29.91 -7.48 8.26
CA PRO A 218 30.61 -7.48 6.96
C PRO A 218 30.02 -8.44 5.92
N ASP A 219 29.62 -9.62 6.35
CA ASP A 219 29.06 -10.64 5.46
C ASP A 219 27.71 -10.20 4.88
N LEU A 220 26.81 -9.64 5.71
CA LEU A 220 25.52 -9.13 5.23
C LEU A 220 25.70 -7.95 4.27
N ARG A 221 26.65 -7.03 4.57
CA ARG A 221 26.98 -5.92 3.66
C ARG A 221 27.47 -6.41 2.31
N SER A 222 28.36 -7.40 2.30
CA SER A 222 28.85 -8.00 1.05
C SER A 222 27.70 -8.60 0.26
N ARG A 223 26.84 -9.40 0.90
CA ARG A 223 25.69 -10.03 0.25
C ARG A 223 24.71 -8.98 -0.32
N LEU A 224 24.44 -7.88 0.39
CA LEU A 224 23.56 -6.80 -0.10
C LEU A 224 24.18 -6.11 -1.33
N ARG A 225 25.49 -5.85 -1.34
CA ARG A 225 26.19 -5.27 -2.49
C ARG A 225 26.18 -6.23 -3.69
N ASP A 226 26.44 -7.51 -3.47
CA ASP A 226 26.40 -8.53 -4.52
C ASP A 226 24.97 -8.66 -5.10
N ALA A 227 23.95 -8.64 -4.24
CA ALA A 227 22.56 -8.65 -4.64
C ALA A 227 22.18 -7.40 -5.46
N ALA A 228 22.68 -6.22 -5.07
CA ALA A 228 22.45 -4.98 -5.81
C ALA A 228 22.99 -5.07 -7.25
N THR A 229 24.13 -5.73 -7.47
CA THR A 229 24.68 -5.93 -8.82
C THR A 229 23.82 -6.84 -9.70
N GLN A 230 22.98 -7.69 -9.11
CA GLN A 230 22.10 -8.62 -9.82
C GLN A 230 20.66 -8.10 -9.96
N ALA A 231 20.33 -6.98 -9.33
CA ALA A 231 18.97 -6.48 -9.24
C ALA A 231 18.31 -6.26 -10.63
N GLU A 232 19.06 -5.79 -11.63
CA GLU A 232 18.55 -5.58 -12.98
C GLU A 232 18.05 -6.88 -13.63
N ARG A 233 18.82 -7.97 -13.50
CA ARG A 233 18.42 -9.29 -13.98
C ARG A 233 17.15 -9.79 -13.31
N TRP A 234 17.00 -9.57 -12.01
CA TRP A 234 15.81 -9.96 -11.26
C TRP A 234 14.59 -9.11 -11.62
N VAL A 235 14.79 -7.83 -11.93
CA VAL A 235 13.73 -6.97 -12.49
C VAL A 235 13.26 -7.50 -13.83
N GLU A 236 14.16 -7.91 -14.72
CA GLU A 236 13.81 -8.54 -16.01
C GLU A 236 13.03 -9.85 -15.81
N GLU A 237 13.39 -10.66 -14.82
CA GLU A 237 12.67 -11.87 -14.46
C GLU A 237 11.25 -11.56 -14.00
N LEU A 238 11.07 -10.54 -13.15
CA LEU A 238 9.75 -10.09 -12.68
C LEU A 238 8.89 -9.48 -13.81
N GLU A 239 9.49 -8.74 -14.74
CA GLU A 239 8.77 -8.18 -15.89
C GLU A 239 8.31 -9.26 -16.87
N SER A 240 9.07 -10.35 -17.00
CA SER A 240 8.72 -11.48 -17.84
C SER A 240 7.69 -12.42 -17.22
N ALA A 241 7.42 -12.29 -15.91
CA ALA A 241 6.44 -13.09 -15.21
C ALA A 241 5.00 -12.74 -15.63
N PRO A 242 4.02 -13.64 -15.41
CA PRO A 242 2.61 -13.32 -15.61
C PRO A 242 2.21 -12.07 -14.85
N GLN A 243 1.61 -11.10 -15.56
CA GLN A 243 1.10 -9.87 -14.97
C GLN A 243 -0.38 -10.05 -14.65
N LEU A 244 -0.75 -9.88 -13.40
CA LEU A 244 -2.10 -10.06 -12.88
C LEU A 244 -2.59 -8.75 -12.23
N SER A 245 -3.87 -8.70 -11.84
CA SER A 245 -4.38 -7.55 -11.09
C SER A 245 -3.74 -7.50 -9.70
N GLY A 246 -3.20 -6.35 -9.30
CA GLY A 246 -2.60 -6.16 -7.99
C GLY A 246 -3.14 -4.95 -7.27
N HIS A 247 -3.33 -5.06 -5.95
CA HIS A 247 -3.62 -3.92 -5.09
C HIS A 247 -2.42 -2.96 -5.03
N GLY A 248 -1.21 -3.53 -5.09
CA GLY A 248 0.05 -2.79 -5.12
C GLY A 248 0.58 -2.37 -3.75
N ASP A 249 -0.28 -2.35 -2.73
CA ASP A 249 0.05 -2.04 -1.33
C ASP A 249 -0.87 -2.82 -0.36
N ALA A 250 -0.96 -4.14 -0.53
CA ALA A 250 -1.84 -5.02 0.25
C ALA A 250 -1.28 -5.31 1.66
N CYS A 251 -0.76 -4.31 2.35
CA CYS A 251 -0.29 -4.47 3.73
C CYS A 251 -1.47 -4.64 4.70
N PRO A 252 -1.24 -5.18 5.92
CA PRO A 252 -2.28 -5.36 6.94
C PRO A 252 -3.11 -4.12 7.23
N ASN A 253 -2.52 -2.92 7.18
CA ASN A 253 -3.24 -1.66 7.40
C ASN A 253 -4.25 -1.32 6.31
N ASN A 254 -4.11 -1.89 5.12
CA ASN A 254 -4.98 -1.67 3.95
C ASN A 254 -6.00 -2.80 3.75
N LEU A 255 -6.00 -3.80 4.64
CA LEU A 255 -6.96 -4.90 4.70
C LEU A 255 -7.73 -4.82 6.03
N LEU A 256 -8.79 -4.03 6.06
CA LEU A 256 -9.58 -3.83 7.26
C LEU A 256 -10.45 -5.06 7.54
N GLY A 257 -10.49 -5.48 8.81
CA GLY A 257 -11.38 -6.54 9.24
C GLY A 257 -12.84 -6.12 9.24
N THR A 258 -13.74 -7.06 9.00
CA THR A 258 -15.19 -6.88 9.13
C THR A 258 -15.70 -7.73 10.30
N PRO A 259 -16.98 -7.56 10.75
CA PRO A 259 -17.60 -8.47 11.72
C PRO A 259 -17.54 -9.93 11.30
N ASP A 260 -17.61 -10.21 10.00
CA ASP A 260 -17.34 -11.53 9.45
C ASP A 260 -15.83 -11.74 9.36
N LYS A 261 -15.33 -12.71 10.10
CA LYS A 261 -13.88 -13.01 10.22
C LYS A 261 -13.21 -13.40 8.91
N ASP A 262 -13.98 -13.79 7.92
CA ASP A 262 -13.47 -14.29 6.65
C ASP A 262 -13.38 -13.24 5.57
N ASP A 263 -13.83 -12.01 5.84
CA ASP A 263 -13.93 -10.93 4.86
C ASP A 263 -13.01 -9.75 5.20
N PHE A 264 -12.51 -9.07 4.14
CA PHE A 264 -11.72 -7.86 4.26
C PHE A 264 -12.30 -6.73 3.42
N VAL A 265 -12.15 -5.50 3.93
CA VAL A 265 -12.35 -4.27 3.16
C VAL A 265 -11.00 -3.75 2.71
N LEU A 266 -10.77 -3.71 1.41
CA LEU A 266 -9.59 -3.12 0.80
C LEU A 266 -9.72 -1.59 0.79
N ILE A 267 -8.66 -0.89 1.18
CA ILE A 267 -8.54 0.57 1.14
C ILE A 267 -7.19 0.97 0.56
N ASP A 268 -7.05 2.25 0.20
CA ASP A 268 -5.80 2.83 -0.29
C ASP A 268 -5.31 2.22 -1.62
N PHE A 269 -6.10 2.39 -2.66
CA PHE A 269 -5.83 1.89 -4.02
C PHE A 269 -4.82 2.73 -4.81
N GLY A 270 -3.98 3.52 -4.14
CA GLY A 270 -3.03 4.41 -4.79
C GLY A 270 -2.04 3.70 -5.73
N PHE A 271 -1.73 2.43 -5.47
CA PHE A 271 -0.79 1.60 -6.24
C PHE A 271 -1.45 0.48 -7.04
N TRP A 272 -2.78 0.55 -7.24
CA TRP A 272 -3.52 -0.40 -8.06
C TRP A 272 -2.96 -0.46 -9.49
N GLN A 273 -2.55 -1.65 -9.95
CA GLN A 273 -1.93 -1.84 -11.27
C GLN A 273 -1.88 -3.32 -11.66
N PRO A 274 -1.61 -3.63 -12.95
CA PRO A 274 -1.08 -4.94 -13.31
C PRO A 274 0.29 -5.12 -12.65
N ALA A 275 0.46 -6.21 -11.94
CA ALA A 275 1.66 -6.50 -11.17
C ALA A 275 2.16 -7.93 -11.44
N PRO A 276 3.45 -8.22 -11.28
CA PRO A 276 3.95 -9.58 -11.37
C PRO A 276 3.21 -10.52 -10.41
N LEU A 277 3.04 -11.76 -10.81
CA LEU A 277 2.49 -12.80 -9.98
C LEU A 277 3.10 -12.78 -8.55
N ALA A 278 2.27 -12.90 -7.54
CA ALA A 278 2.61 -12.85 -6.11
C ALA A 278 3.03 -11.47 -5.56
N PHE A 279 2.88 -10.38 -6.32
CA PHE A 279 3.31 -9.04 -5.90
C PHE A 279 2.76 -8.61 -4.54
N ASP A 280 1.47 -8.77 -4.32
CA ASP A 280 0.80 -8.32 -3.10
C ASP A 280 1.21 -9.11 -1.84
N LEU A 281 1.78 -10.31 -1.99
CA LEU A 281 2.29 -11.08 -0.85
C LEU A 281 3.46 -10.37 -0.14
N GLY A 282 4.29 -9.63 -0.89
CA GLY A 282 5.41 -8.90 -0.31
C GLY A 282 4.94 -7.90 0.73
N GLN A 283 3.99 -7.04 0.39
CA GLN A 283 3.43 -6.05 1.32
C GLN A 283 2.62 -6.69 2.45
N LEU A 284 1.87 -7.74 2.15
CA LEU A 284 1.13 -8.49 3.17
C LEU A 284 2.05 -9.00 4.28
N VAL A 285 3.18 -9.59 3.91
CA VAL A 285 4.10 -10.24 4.87
C VAL A 285 5.01 -9.22 5.56
N LEU A 286 5.48 -8.21 4.83
CA LEU A 286 6.51 -7.28 5.30
C LEU A 286 5.96 -6.02 5.96
N GLY A 287 4.71 -5.61 5.68
CA GLY A 287 4.19 -4.32 6.12
C GLY A 287 4.32 -4.07 7.62
N GLU A 288 3.93 -5.02 8.46
CA GLU A 288 4.04 -4.89 9.92
C GLU A 288 5.49 -5.01 10.43
N VAL A 289 6.33 -5.78 9.73
CA VAL A 289 7.76 -5.94 10.08
C VAL A 289 8.53 -4.67 9.79
N GLN A 290 8.29 -4.05 8.65
CA GLN A 290 8.92 -2.77 8.29
C GLN A 290 8.59 -1.64 9.27
N LEU A 291 7.38 -1.66 9.83
CA LEU A 291 6.93 -0.68 10.83
C LEU A 291 7.40 -1.01 12.27
N GLY A 292 8.16 -2.10 12.45
CA GLY A 292 8.61 -2.55 13.77
C GLY A 292 7.48 -3.07 14.69
N ARG A 293 6.31 -3.37 14.12
CA ARG A 293 5.14 -3.89 14.87
C ARG A 293 5.15 -5.40 15.02
N ARG A 294 5.96 -6.08 14.20
CA ARG A 294 6.10 -7.53 14.20
C ARG A 294 7.58 -7.90 13.98
N PRO A 295 8.13 -8.87 14.75
CA PRO A 295 9.52 -9.30 14.58
C PRO A 295 9.79 -9.95 13.22
N ALA A 296 10.93 -9.64 12.58
CA ALA A 296 11.36 -10.26 11.32
C ALA A 296 11.52 -11.78 11.43
N ALA A 297 11.82 -12.31 12.61
CA ALA A 297 11.89 -13.75 12.86
C ALA A 297 10.58 -14.51 12.57
N THR A 298 9.45 -13.80 12.42
CA THR A 298 8.15 -14.42 12.08
C THR A 298 7.96 -14.63 10.58
N LEU A 299 8.83 -14.09 9.71
CA LEU A 299 8.67 -14.11 8.25
C LEU A 299 8.56 -15.53 7.69
N ALA A 300 9.48 -16.43 8.04
CA ALA A 300 9.50 -17.79 7.50
C ALA A 300 8.20 -18.58 7.78
N GLN A 301 7.66 -18.46 9.00
CA GLN A 301 6.40 -19.13 9.32
C GLN A 301 5.19 -18.50 8.61
N THR A 302 5.26 -17.21 8.31
CA THR A 302 4.20 -16.51 7.57
C THR A 302 4.23 -16.92 6.10
N ASP A 303 5.40 -16.94 5.45
CA ASP A 303 5.56 -17.37 4.06
C ASP A 303 5.14 -18.83 3.85
N ALA A 304 5.43 -19.70 4.81
CA ALA A 304 4.99 -21.11 4.76
C ALA A 304 3.45 -21.25 4.70
N VAL A 305 2.71 -20.25 5.16
CA VAL A 305 1.24 -20.22 5.10
C VAL A 305 0.75 -19.45 3.88
N VAL A 306 1.29 -18.26 3.59
CA VAL A 306 0.72 -17.37 2.59
C VAL A 306 0.94 -17.85 1.15
N ILE A 307 2.10 -18.46 0.85
CA ILE A 307 2.41 -18.94 -0.50
C ILE A 307 1.42 -20.01 -0.98
N PRO A 308 1.20 -21.13 -0.25
CA PRO A 308 0.22 -22.14 -0.69
C PRO A 308 -1.21 -21.60 -0.71
N ARG A 309 -1.59 -20.75 0.24
CA ARG A 309 -2.94 -20.15 0.27
C ARG A 309 -3.20 -19.21 -0.90
N TYR A 310 -2.18 -18.44 -1.32
CA TYR A 310 -2.27 -17.62 -2.54
C TYR A 310 -2.44 -18.48 -3.79
N ALA A 311 -1.69 -19.59 -3.91
CA ALA A 311 -1.84 -20.56 -5.00
C ALA A 311 -3.26 -21.15 -5.06
N GLU A 312 -3.84 -21.49 -3.90
CA GLU A 312 -5.24 -21.94 -3.81
C GLU A 312 -6.22 -20.86 -4.28
N GLY A 313 -5.96 -19.58 -3.95
CA GLY A 313 -6.75 -18.44 -4.41
C GLY A 313 -6.71 -18.28 -5.93
N LEU A 314 -5.53 -18.37 -6.55
CA LEU A 314 -5.37 -18.37 -8.01
C LEU A 314 -6.14 -19.52 -8.66
N ALA A 315 -6.00 -20.73 -8.10
CA ALA A 315 -6.66 -21.93 -8.61
C ALA A 315 -8.20 -21.84 -8.52
N ALA A 316 -8.74 -21.17 -7.49
CA ALA A 316 -10.18 -20.93 -7.35
C ALA A 316 -10.77 -20.06 -8.49
N GLU A 317 -9.94 -19.24 -9.13
CA GLU A 317 -10.30 -18.43 -10.32
C GLU A 317 -9.81 -19.09 -11.64
N GLY A 318 -9.35 -20.35 -11.59
CA GLY A 318 -8.95 -21.12 -12.77
C GLY A 318 -7.50 -20.96 -13.20
N VAL A 319 -6.67 -20.25 -12.46
CA VAL A 319 -5.25 -20.06 -12.74
C VAL A 319 -4.40 -21.00 -11.88
N VAL A 320 -3.85 -22.03 -12.48
CA VAL A 320 -2.99 -23.01 -11.80
C VAL A 320 -1.52 -22.68 -12.06
N VAL A 321 -0.77 -22.43 -10.99
CA VAL A 321 0.64 -22.06 -11.05
C VAL A 321 1.42 -22.94 -10.10
N ASP A 322 2.65 -23.31 -10.48
CA ASP A 322 3.58 -24.00 -9.59
C ASP A 322 3.93 -23.08 -8.38
N THR A 323 3.81 -23.61 -7.19
CA THR A 323 4.15 -22.91 -5.95
C THR A 323 5.62 -22.50 -5.90
N SER A 324 6.53 -23.22 -6.57
CA SER A 324 7.94 -22.83 -6.70
C SER A 324 8.10 -21.53 -7.47
N LEU A 325 7.33 -21.30 -8.53
CA LEU A 325 7.33 -20.04 -9.27
C LEU A 325 6.77 -18.91 -8.41
N ILE A 326 5.69 -19.15 -7.67
CA ILE A 326 5.15 -18.16 -6.73
C ILE A 326 6.20 -17.78 -5.68
N ALA A 327 6.87 -18.78 -5.07
CA ALA A 327 7.92 -18.56 -4.09
C ALA A 327 9.10 -17.77 -4.66
N ARG A 328 9.52 -18.10 -5.88
CA ARG A 328 10.61 -17.40 -6.58
C ARG A 328 10.28 -15.93 -6.82
N LEU A 329 9.14 -15.64 -7.42
CA LEU A 329 8.75 -14.26 -7.73
C LEU A 329 8.49 -13.45 -6.46
N HIS A 330 7.89 -14.05 -5.43
CA HIS A 330 7.74 -13.44 -4.11
C HIS A 330 9.09 -13.09 -3.49
N ALA A 331 10.07 -14.02 -3.51
CA ALA A 331 11.41 -13.78 -3.00
C ALA A 331 12.10 -12.58 -3.68
N LEU A 332 12.03 -12.52 -5.01
CA LEU A 332 12.60 -11.42 -5.77
C LEU A 332 11.96 -10.07 -5.44
N GLN A 333 10.65 -10.05 -5.30
CA GLN A 333 9.93 -8.83 -4.94
C GLN A 333 10.28 -8.36 -3.53
N MET A 334 10.30 -9.28 -2.55
CA MET A 334 10.71 -8.97 -1.18
C MET A 334 12.12 -8.37 -1.13
N LEU A 335 13.07 -8.95 -1.87
CA LEU A 335 14.44 -8.44 -1.90
C LEU A 335 14.53 -7.07 -2.58
N ILE A 336 13.92 -6.90 -3.76
CA ILE A 336 14.01 -5.66 -4.54
C ILE A 336 13.30 -4.50 -3.83
N TYR A 337 12.08 -4.69 -3.35
CA TYR A 337 11.32 -3.59 -2.75
C TYR A 337 11.67 -3.32 -1.28
N THR A 338 12.19 -4.32 -0.56
CA THR A 338 12.38 -4.22 0.88
C THR A 338 13.76 -4.62 1.35
N GLY A 339 14.28 -5.79 0.96
CA GLY A 339 15.54 -6.31 1.47
C GLY A 339 16.72 -5.40 1.17
N LEU A 340 16.85 -4.90 -0.06
CA LEU A 340 17.88 -3.94 -0.44
C LEU A 340 17.72 -2.57 0.23
N SER A 341 16.51 -2.21 0.61
CA SER A 341 16.15 -0.93 1.26
C SER A 341 15.98 -1.05 2.77
N SER A 342 16.46 -2.12 3.39
CA SER A 342 16.22 -2.42 4.82
C SER A 342 17.01 -1.53 5.79
N ILE A 343 17.98 -0.77 5.31
CA ILE A 343 18.75 0.17 6.15
C ILE A 343 17.81 1.23 6.71
N PRO A 344 17.81 1.50 8.04
CA PRO A 344 16.96 2.48 8.69
C PRO A 344 17.47 3.92 8.48
N LEU A 345 17.46 4.39 7.23
CA LEU A 345 18.02 5.68 6.80
C LEU A 345 17.36 6.88 7.48
N GLU A 346 16.07 6.76 7.76
CA GLU A 346 15.24 7.78 8.40
C GLU A 346 15.65 8.08 9.85
N HIS A 347 16.51 7.25 10.44
CA HIS A 347 16.95 7.35 11.84
C HIS A 347 18.44 7.66 12.01
N LEU A 348 19.20 7.84 10.92
CA LEU A 348 20.66 8.04 11.01
C LEU A 348 21.06 9.35 11.66
N ASP A 349 20.26 10.40 11.51
CA ASP A 349 20.52 11.73 12.10
C ASP A 349 20.03 11.84 13.54
N GLY A 350 19.37 10.81 14.07
CA GLY A 350 18.77 10.80 15.39
C GLY A 350 19.73 10.37 16.52
N ALA A 351 19.31 10.61 17.76
CA ALA A 351 20.01 10.06 18.93
C ALA A 351 19.87 8.52 18.94
N LEU A 352 20.96 7.83 19.21
CA LEU A 352 20.93 6.37 19.37
C LEU A 352 20.16 5.99 20.64
N THR A 353 19.10 5.23 20.49
CA THR A 353 18.33 4.65 21.59
C THR A 353 18.35 3.12 21.52
N PRO A 354 18.10 2.41 22.63
CA PRO A 354 17.98 0.95 22.62
C PRO A 354 16.94 0.47 21.60
N GLU A 355 15.80 1.15 21.48
CA GLU A 355 14.70 0.81 20.57
C GLU A 355 15.15 0.93 19.10
N LEU A 356 15.95 1.96 18.76
CA LEU A 356 16.50 2.10 17.40
C LEU A 356 17.55 1.04 17.10
N LEU A 357 18.33 0.61 18.08
CA LEU A 357 19.28 -0.51 17.89
C LEU A 357 18.54 -1.84 17.67
N GLU A 358 17.45 -2.08 18.39
CA GLU A 358 16.58 -3.24 18.19
C GLU A 358 15.92 -3.21 16.80
N LEU A 359 15.38 -2.07 16.38
CA LEU A 359 14.81 -1.88 15.05
C LEU A 359 15.86 -2.17 13.96
N SER A 360 17.08 -1.65 14.12
CA SER A 360 18.16 -1.90 13.15
C SER A 360 18.55 -3.39 13.09
N ALA A 361 18.60 -4.05 14.24
CA ALA A 361 18.88 -5.48 14.31
C ALA A 361 17.77 -6.30 13.62
N ASP A 362 16.52 -5.96 13.84
CA ASP A 362 15.38 -6.62 13.20
C ASP A 362 15.37 -6.41 11.68
N ARG A 363 15.72 -5.21 11.21
CA ARG A 363 15.89 -4.92 9.76
C ARG A 363 17.07 -5.67 9.13
N ALA A 364 18.15 -5.94 9.87
CA ALA A 364 19.22 -6.79 9.40
C ALA A 364 18.78 -8.27 9.28
N VAL A 365 17.96 -8.75 10.21
CA VAL A 365 17.31 -10.07 10.11
C VAL A 365 16.40 -10.15 8.89
N LEU A 366 15.60 -9.10 8.64
CA LEU A 366 14.73 -9.00 7.46
C LEU A 366 15.56 -9.04 6.17
N ALA A 367 16.64 -8.26 6.07
CA ALA A 367 17.55 -8.28 4.91
C ALA A 367 18.13 -9.67 4.66
N THR A 368 18.61 -10.30 5.72
CA THR A 368 19.17 -11.67 5.66
C THR A 368 18.11 -12.64 5.16
N TYR A 369 16.90 -12.59 5.71
CA TYR A 369 15.80 -13.44 5.28
C TYR A 369 15.48 -13.28 3.78
N CYS A 370 15.39 -12.05 3.27
CA CYS A 370 15.12 -11.79 1.85
C CYS A 370 16.23 -12.37 0.94
N LEU A 371 17.50 -12.24 1.34
CA LEU A 371 18.63 -12.81 0.61
C LEU A 371 18.60 -14.34 0.62
N ASP A 372 18.37 -14.96 1.79
CA ASP A 372 18.30 -16.42 1.94
C ASP A 372 17.13 -17.00 1.12
N LEU A 373 15.99 -16.28 1.07
CA LEU A 373 14.83 -16.71 0.30
C LEU A 373 15.13 -16.70 -1.21
N VAL A 374 15.83 -15.67 -1.71
CA VAL A 374 16.27 -15.62 -3.12
C VAL A 374 17.27 -16.74 -3.43
N ASP A 375 18.25 -16.97 -2.54
CA ASP A 375 19.24 -18.04 -2.70
C ASP A 375 18.57 -19.43 -2.74
N SER A 376 17.58 -19.67 -1.89
CA SER A 376 16.85 -20.94 -1.79
C SER A 376 15.91 -21.23 -2.96
N THR A 377 15.45 -20.18 -3.65
CA THR A 377 14.51 -20.28 -4.78
C THR A 377 15.18 -20.15 -6.15
N GLY A 378 16.48 -19.89 -6.21
CA GLY A 378 17.26 -19.59 -7.43
C GLY A 378 17.92 -20.82 -8.07
N GLY A 379 17.57 -22.06 -7.65
CA GLY A 379 18.14 -23.31 -8.16
C GLY A 379 17.66 -23.72 -9.54
#